data_1d9cd338e3ad5c2ef2bccd0bf3116eff
#
_entry.id   1d9cd338e3ad5c2ef2bccd0bf3116eff
#
_cell.length_a   1.000
_cell.length_b   1.000
_cell.length_c   1.000
_cell.angle_alpha   90.00
_cell.angle_beta   90.00
_cell.angle_gamma   90.00
#
_symmetry.space_group_name_H-M   'P 1'
#
loop_
_entity.id
_entity.type
_entity.pdbx_description
1 polymer ?
#
loop_
_entity_poly.entity_id
_entity_poly.type
_entity_poly.pdbx_seq_one_letter_code
_entity_poly.pdbx_strand_id
1 'polypeptide(L)'
;MEKKLCLGYSKHMGFERTSNKNLGELLMERGVITRAQLDVAVEYQINNRGVLFGEALIRLGGAAEEDIAQALTCQYGFPYLLLSNYKIDHQVLAVIPAHLCEQFCLIPLDRRGNTLTLAMSNPLNVKALNDVELLSGCEVQVFVSTASDIRGAIKKYYGCE
;
A
#
# COMPACT_ATOMS: atom_id res chain seq x y z
N MET A 1 -19.43 -3.17 -14.92
CA MET A 1 -18.60 -3.93 -13.95
C MET A 1 -17.12 -3.63 -14.04
N GLU A 2 -16.58 -3.44 -15.23
CA GLU A 2 -15.15 -3.16 -15.42
C GLU A 2 -14.68 -1.79 -14.93
N LYS A 3 -15.58 -0.82 -14.82
CA LYS A 3 -15.22 0.55 -14.39
C LYS A 3 -14.89 0.69 -12.89
N LYS A 4 -15.30 -0.27 -12.04
CA LYS A 4 -15.00 -0.22 -10.61
C LYS A 4 -13.60 -0.70 -10.27
N LEU A 5 -12.99 -1.52 -11.12
CA LEU A 5 -11.64 -2.05 -10.93
C LEU A 5 -10.55 -1.03 -11.25
N CYS A 6 -10.88 0.01 -12.01
CA CYS A 6 -9.94 1.07 -12.38
C CYS A 6 -9.96 2.28 -11.47
N LEU A 7 -10.89 2.32 -10.50
CA LEU A 7 -11.01 3.42 -9.55
C LEU A 7 -10.31 3.00 -8.27
N GLY A 8 -9.12 3.51 -8.03
CA GLY A 8 -8.43 3.37 -6.77
C GLY A 8 -9.28 3.88 -5.60
N TYR A 9 -8.92 3.53 -4.41
CA TYR A 9 -9.61 3.99 -3.22
C TYR A 9 -9.27 5.46 -2.96
N SER A 10 -10.31 6.30 -2.83
CA SER A 10 -10.12 7.73 -2.52
C SER A 10 -10.11 7.93 -1.01
N LYS A 11 -9.17 8.71 -0.50
CA LYS A 11 -9.12 9.05 0.92
C LYS A 11 -10.38 9.81 1.40
N HIS A 12 -11.06 10.51 0.51
CA HIS A 12 -12.30 11.24 0.81
C HIS A 12 -13.48 10.32 1.08
N MET A 13 -13.40 9.06 0.68
CA MET A 13 -14.40 8.03 1.00
C MET A 13 -14.28 7.49 2.43
N GLY A 14 -13.20 7.86 3.14
CA GLY A 14 -12.88 7.34 4.46
C GLY A 14 -12.29 5.92 4.39
N PHE A 15 -11.65 5.50 5.47
CA PHE A 15 -11.09 4.15 5.59
C PHE A 15 -12.09 3.24 6.30
N GLU A 16 -13.19 2.94 5.62
CA GLU A 16 -14.19 2.02 6.17
C GLU A 16 -13.77 0.58 5.93
N ARG A 17 -13.87 -0.22 6.96
CA ARG A 17 -13.60 -1.65 6.85
C ARG A 17 -14.70 -2.33 6.06
N THR A 18 -14.34 -3.07 5.04
CA THR A 18 -15.27 -3.93 4.30
C THR A 18 -15.51 -5.27 5.00
N SER A 19 -14.66 -5.59 5.99
CA SER A 19 -14.77 -6.79 6.81
C SER A 19 -14.60 -6.43 8.28
N ASN A 20 -15.36 -7.06 9.16
CA ASN A 20 -15.25 -6.90 10.62
C ASN A 20 -14.01 -7.63 11.19
N LYS A 21 -13.36 -8.45 10.39
CA LYS A 21 -12.18 -9.21 10.81
C LYS A 21 -10.94 -8.33 10.77
N ASN A 22 -10.08 -8.48 11.77
CA ASN A 22 -8.79 -7.81 11.75
C ASN A 22 -7.80 -8.54 10.80
N LEU A 23 -6.66 -7.92 10.53
CA LEU A 23 -5.66 -8.46 9.63
C LEU A 23 -5.18 -9.85 10.03
N GLY A 24 -4.93 -10.07 11.32
CA GLY A 24 -4.49 -11.35 11.85
C GLY A 24 -5.51 -12.47 11.63
N GLU A 25 -6.79 -12.19 11.87
CA GLU A 25 -7.87 -13.14 11.63
C GLU A 25 -7.99 -13.52 10.16
N LEU A 26 -7.89 -12.54 9.25
CA LEU A 26 -7.93 -12.79 7.81
C LEU A 26 -6.77 -13.65 7.35
N LEU A 27 -5.58 -13.42 7.85
CA LEU A 27 -4.39 -14.21 7.52
C LEU A 27 -4.48 -15.63 8.05
N MET A 28 -5.04 -15.82 9.25
CA MET A 28 -5.28 -17.16 9.79
C MET A 28 -6.32 -17.93 8.97
N GLU A 29 -7.41 -17.30 8.57
CA GLU A 29 -8.42 -17.95 7.73
C GLU A 29 -7.88 -18.37 6.37
N ARG A 30 -6.97 -17.59 5.82
CA ARG A 30 -6.30 -17.91 4.55
C ARG A 30 -5.21 -18.98 4.70
N GLY A 31 -4.92 -19.40 5.92
CA GLY A 31 -3.88 -20.38 6.19
C GLY A 31 -2.47 -19.84 6.04
N VAL A 32 -2.31 -18.51 6.01
CA VAL A 32 -1.00 -17.86 5.86
C VAL A 32 -0.20 -17.93 7.15
N ILE A 33 -0.86 -17.69 8.30
CA ILE A 33 -0.22 -17.73 9.61
C ILE A 33 -0.99 -18.65 10.57
N THR A 34 -0.27 -19.15 11.57
CA THR A 34 -0.83 -19.88 12.70
C THR A 34 -1.12 -18.93 13.87
N ARG A 35 -1.88 -19.41 14.85
CA ARG A 35 -2.12 -18.66 16.10
C ARG A 35 -0.81 -18.33 16.81
N ALA A 36 0.13 -19.28 16.84
CA ALA A 36 1.44 -19.06 17.46
C ALA A 36 2.22 -17.94 16.77
N GLN A 37 2.20 -17.89 15.44
CA GLN A 37 2.84 -16.82 14.67
C GLN A 37 2.18 -15.45 14.90
N LEU A 38 0.85 -15.43 15.05
CA LEU A 38 0.14 -14.21 15.39
C LEU A 38 0.59 -13.67 16.75
N ASP A 39 0.65 -14.54 17.76
CA ASP A 39 1.04 -14.15 19.12
C ASP A 39 2.47 -13.61 19.16
N VAL A 40 3.40 -14.24 18.44
CA VAL A 40 4.80 -13.78 18.33
C VAL A 40 4.87 -12.42 17.61
N ALA A 41 4.08 -12.20 16.58
CA ALA A 41 4.05 -10.93 15.87
C ALA A 41 3.50 -9.79 16.73
N VAL A 42 2.47 -10.06 17.52
CA VAL A 42 1.91 -9.08 18.47
C VAL A 42 2.95 -8.72 19.53
N GLU A 43 3.65 -9.70 20.10
CA GLU A 43 4.72 -9.47 21.08
C GLU A 43 5.86 -8.66 20.46
N TYR A 44 6.27 -8.98 19.24
CA TYR A 44 7.27 -8.22 18.49
C TYR A 44 6.86 -6.76 18.34
N GLN A 45 5.60 -6.51 17.98
CA GLN A 45 5.06 -5.16 17.80
C GLN A 45 5.06 -4.37 19.11
N ILE A 46 4.73 -5.00 20.23
CA ILE A 46 4.76 -4.39 21.57
C ILE A 46 6.18 -3.94 21.91
N ASN A 47 7.17 -4.77 21.60
CA ASN A 47 8.58 -4.51 21.91
C ASN A 47 9.26 -3.54 20.91
N ASN A 48 8.67 -3.33 19.76
CA ASN A 48 9.21 -2.48 18.69
C ASN A 48 8.18 -1.43 18.27
N ARG A 49 8.10 -0.35 19.00
CA ARG A 49 7.12 0.72 18.75
C ARG A 49 7.24 1.27 17.32
N GLY A 50 6.11 1.51 16.69
CA GLY A 50 6.03 2.05 15.34
C GLY A 50 6.07 1.01 14.23
N VAL A 51 6.33 -0.25 14.56
CA VAL A 51 6.26 -1.34 13.58
C VAL A 51 4.81 -1.77 13.39
N LEU A 52 4.35 -1.80 12.16
CA LEU A 52 3.02 -2.28 11.82
C LEU A 52 2.94 -3.81 11.96
N PHE A 53 1.76 -4.34 12.27
CA PHE A 53 1.54 -5.77 12.44
C PHE A 53 1.97 -6.58 11.20
N GLY A 54 1.59 -6.10 10.00
CA GLY A 54 2.02 -6.73 8.76
C GLY A 54 3.53 -6.73 8.56
N GLU A 55 4.21 -5.63 8.92
CA GLU A 55 5.69 -5.57 8.89
C GLU A 55 6.32 -6.56 9.87
N ALA A 56 5.76 -6.68 11.06
CA ALA A 56 6.24 -7.65 12.05
C ALA A 56 6.18 -9.07 11.51
N LEU A 57 5.08 -9.45 10.89
CA LEU A 57 4.92 -10.78 10.27
C LEU A 57 5.94 -11.02 9.15
N ILE A 58 6.19 -10.03 8.31
CA ILE A 58 7.16 -10.13 7.22
C ILE A 58 8.57 -10.31 7.79
N ARG A 59 8.95 -9.51 8.78
CA ARG A 59 10.27 -9.57 9.43
C ARG A 59 10.51 -10.90 10.14
N LEU A 60 9.47 -11.49 10.71
CA LEU A 60 9.53 -12.79 11.39
C LEU A 60 9.41 -13.98 10.42
N GLY A 61 9.23 -13.73 9.14
CA GLY A 61 9.07 -14.78 8.13
C GLY A 61 7.72 -15.50 8.16
N GLY A 62 6.71 -14.94 8.85
CA GLY A 62 5.38 -15.55 8.97
C GLY A 62 4.49 -15.32 7.76
N ALA A 63 4.71 -14.25 7.01
CA ALA A 63 3.92 -13.91 5.84
C ALA A 63 4.78 -13.22 4.78
N ALA A 64 4.39 -13.36 3.52
CA ALA A 64 4.98 -12.60 2.41
C ALA A 64 4.31 -11.24 2.26
N GLU A 65 4.99 -10.29 1.62
CA GLU A 65 4.43 -8.97 1.36
C GLU A 65 3.11 -9.02 0.58
N GLU A 66 3.00 -9.93 -0.38
CA GLU A 66 1.78 -10.13 -1.16
C GLU A 66 0.60 -10.59 -0.31
N ASP A 67 0.84 -11.45 0.66
CA ASP A 67 -0.20 -11.93 1.58
C ASP A 67 -0.79 -10.77 2.38
N ILE A 68 0.07 -9.88 2.87
CA ILE A 68 -0.34 -8.68 3.61
C ILE A 68 -1.12 -7.73 2.70
N ALA A 69 -0.62 -7.47 1.49
CA ALA A 69 -1.28 -6.60 0.53
C ALA A 69 -2.68 -7.11 0.15
N GLN A 70 -2.83 -8.38 -0.11
CA GLN A 70 -4.11 -9.00 -0.42
C GLN A 70 -5.08 -8.97 0.77
N ALA A 71 -4.58 -9.18 1.98
CA ALA A 71 -5.40 -9.09 3.19
C ALA A 71 -5.90 -7.67 3.44
N LEU A 72 -5.09 -6.64 3.20
CA LEU A 72 -5.50 -5.24 3.27
C LEU A 72 -6.59 -4.92 2.23
N THR A 73 -6.48 -5.48 1.04
CA THR A 73 -7.51 -5.38 0.01
C THR A 73 -8.85 -5.92 0.52
N CYS A 74 -8.83 -7.07 1.17
CA CYS A 74 -10.04 -7.66 1.76
C CYS A 74 -10.59 -6.87 2.94
N GLN A 75 -9.70 -6.33 3.78
CA GLN A 75 -10.10 -5.62 5.00
C GLN A 75 -10.70 -4.24 4.72
N TYR A 76 -10.15 -3.49 3.77
CA TYR A 76 -10.50 -2.10 3.49
C TYR A 76 -11.05 -1.84 2.10
N GLY A 77 -11.06 -2.86 1.23
CA GLY A 77 -11.53 -2.70 -0.15
C GLY A 77 -10.55 -1.99 -1.08
N PHE A 78 -9.30 -1.81 -0.71
CA PHE A 78 -8.29 -1.25 -1.61
C PHE A 78 -8.02 -2.21 -2.77
N PRO A 79 -8.00 -1.74 -4.03
CA PRO A 79 -7.60 -2.60 -5.13
C PRO A 79 -6.10 -2.89 -5.08
N TYR A 80 -5.74 -4.14 -5.39
CA TYR A 80 -4.34 -4.57 -5.50
C TYR A 80 -3.85 -4.40 -6.94
N LEU A 81 -2.61 -3.92 -7.10
CA LEU A 81 -1.98 -3.77 -8.40
C LEU A 81 -0.60 -4.42 -8.42
N LEU A 82 -0.37 -5.27 -9.41
CA LEU A 82 0.95 -5.85 -9.67
C LEU A 82 1.72 -4.88 -10.58
N LEU A 83 2.67 -4.14 -10.00
CA LEU A 83 3.41 -3.08 -10.70
C LEU A 83 4.29 -3.59 -11.84
N SER A 84 4.74 -4.84 -11.81
CA SER A 84 5.55 -5.42 -12.88
C SER A 84 4.86 -5.39 -14.24
N ASN A 85 3.53 -5.39 -14.24
CA ASN A 85 2.72 -5.36 -15.47
C ASN A 85 2.23 -3.95 -15.83
N TYR A 86 2.63 -2.94 -15.06
CA TYR A 86 2.16 -1.57 -15.26
C TYR A 86 3.25 -0.68 -15.84
N LYS A 87 2.89 0.08 -16.86
CA LYS A 87 3.78 1.08 -17.47
C LYS A 87 3.41 2.46 -16.95
N ILE A 88 4.38 3.15 -16.34
CA ILE A 88 4.19 4.50 -15.80
C ILE A 88 4.70 5.52 -16.81
N ASP A 89 3.90 6.54 -17.08
CA ASP A 89 4.30 7.66 -17.93
C ASP A 89 5.28 8.56 -17.17
N HIS A 90 6.37 8.95 -17.84
CA HIS A 90 7.38 9.83 -17.25
C HIS A 90 6.82 11.19 -16.81
N GLN A 91 5.77 11.68 -17.45
CA GLN A 91 5.15 12.96 -17.08
C GLN A 91 4.51 12.89 -15.67
N VAL A 92 3.97 11.75 -15.29
CA VAL A 92 3.36 11.55 -13.99
C VAL A 92 4.41 11.50 -12.89
N LEU A 93 5.59 10.94 -13.19
CA LEU A 93 6.70 10.85 -12.23
C LEU A 93 7.19 12.23 -11.75
N ALA A 94 7.07 13.25 -12.59
CA ALA A 94 7.48 14.61 -12.22
C ALA A 94 6.59 15.26 -11.16
N VAL A 95 5.41 14.71 -10.90
CA VAL A 95 4.45 15.25 -9.94
C VAL A 95 4.93 15.06 -8.50
N ILE A 96 5.60 13.95 -8.21
CA ILE A 96 6.09 13.63 -6.87
C ILE A 96 7.61 13.38 -6.93
N PRO A 97 8.42 14.09 -6.11
CA PRO A 97 9.86 13.88 -6.07
C PRO A 97 10.22 12.50 -5.53
N ALA A 98 11.33 11.95 -6.03
CA ALA A 98 11.80 10.61 -5.68
C ALA A 98 11.95 10.40 -4.17
N HIS A 99 12.47 11.39 -3.44
CA HIS A 99 12.69 11.27 -2.00
C HIS A 99 11.40 11.05 -1.20
N LEU A 100 10.28 11.63 -1.65
CA LEU A 100 8.96 11.38 -1.02
C LEU A 100 8.44 9.99 -1.37
N CYS A 101 8.66 9.53 -2.59
CA CYS A 101 8.31 8.17 -2.99
C CYS A 101 9.06 7.13 -2.15
N GLU A 102 10.34 7.35 -1.89
CA GLU A 102 11.15 6.48 -1.05
C GLU A 102 10.72 6.53 0.42
N GLN A 103 10.50 7.73 0.94
CA GLN A 103 10.12 7.95 2.33
C GLN A 103 8.80 7.26 2.69
N PHE A 104 7.80 7.37 1.83
CA PHE A 104 6.46 6.86 2.08
C PHE A 104 6.18 5.52 1.40
N CYS A 105 7.14 4.99 0.66
CA CYS A 105 7.00 3.76 -0.14
C CYS A 105 5.74 3.82 -1.02
N LEU A 106 5.71 4.82 -1.90
CA LEU A 106 4.65 5.03 -2.88
C LEU A 106 5.24 5.43 -4.22
N ILE A 107 4.43 5.31 -5.28
CA ILE A 107 4.81 5.76 -6.61
C ILE A 107 3.56 6.25 -7.36
N PRO A 108 3.63 7.40 -8.06
CA PRO A 108 2.52 7.85 -8.89
C PRO A 108 2.40 6.96 -10.14
N LEU A 109 1.18 6.61 -10.50
CA LEU A 109 0.88 5.71 -11.62
C LEU A 109 0.29 6.43 -12.81
N ASP A 110 -0.69 7.30 -12.57
CA ASP A 110 -1.46 7.98 -13.62
C ASP A 110 -2.07 9.26 -13.06
N ARG A 111 -2.32 10.20 -13.94
CA ARG A 111 -3.05 11.42 -13.62
C ARG A 111 -4.11 11.67 -14.68
N ARG A 112 -5.35 11.80 -14.23
CA ARG A 112 -6.48 12.16 -15.10
C ARG A 112 -7.19 13.35 -14.51
N GLY A 113 -7.08 14.50 -15.20
CA GLY A 113 -7.65 15.75 -14.71
C GLY A 113 -7.08 16.14 -13.34
N ASN A 114 -7.94 16.17 -12.33
CA ASN A 114 -7.58 16.49 -10.95
C ASN A 114 -7.38 15.26 -10.05
N THR A 115 -7.31 14.07 -10.64
CA THR A 115 -7.12 12.82 -9.90
C THR A 115 -5.76 12.23 -10.18
N LEU A 116 -4.97 12.00 -9.10
CA LEU A 116 -3.69 11.33 -9.15
C LEU A 116 -3.82 9.93 -8.57
N THR A 117 -3.45 8.92 -9.33
CA THR A 117 -3.46 7.53 -8.89
C THR A 117 -2.08 7.13 -8.40
N LEU A 118 -2.01 6.55 -7.20
CA LEU A 118 -0.78 6.09 -6.55
C LEU A 118 -0.84 4.58 -6.30
N ALA A 119 0.34 3.96 -6.26
CA ALA A 119 0.53 2.65 -5.61
C ALA A 119 1.24 2.88 -4.28
N MET A 120 0.75 2.27 -3.21
CA MET A 120 1.32 2.39 -1.86
C MET A 120 1.40 1.03 -1.18
N SER A 121 2.42 0.82 -0.38
CA SER A 121 2.53 -0.38 0.47
C SER A 121 1.69 -0.24 1.74
N ASN A 122 1.55 0.96 2.28
CA ASN A 122 0.72 1.26 3.44
C ASN A 122 -0.34 2.33 3.08
N PRO A 123 -1.51 1.91 2.59
CA PRO A 123 -2.55 2.85 2.14
C PRO A 123 -3.23 3.59 3.28
N LEU A 124 -2.99 3.19 4.54
CA LEU A 124 -3.55 3.84 5.72
C LEU A 124 -2.71 5.03 6.22
N ASN A 125 -1.60 5.32 5.57
CA ASN A 125 -0.74 6.45 5.93
C ASN A 125 -1.36 7.78 5.46
N VAL A 126 -2.22 8.34 6.29
CA VAL A 126 -2.95 9.59 6.01
C VAL A 126 -2.00 10.77 5.81
N LYS A 127 -0.90 10.80 6.55
CA LYS A 127 0.12 11.86 6.39
C LYS A 127 0.71 11.86 4.98
N ALA A 128 1.07 10.70 4.47
CA ALA A 128 1.59 10.57 3.11
C ALA A 128 0.56 11.05 2.08
N LEU A 129 -0.70 10.65 2.24
CA LEU A 129 -1.78 11.05 1.33
C LEU A 129 -1.99 12.57 1.36
N ASN A 130 -1.99 13.18 2.53
CA ASN A 130 -2.12 14.64 2.67
C ASN A 130 -0.96 15.37 2.02
N ASP A 131 0.27 14.93 2.25
CA ASP A 131 1.46 15.54 1.67
C ASP A 131 1.44 15.47 0.14
N VAL A 132 1.03 14.34 -0.42
CA VAL A 132 0.90 14.18 -1.87
C VAL A 132 -0.19 15.07 -2.45
N GLU A 133 -1.33 15.20 -1.80
CA GLU A 133 -2.41 16.08 -2.24
C GLU A 133 -2.00 17.54 -2.22
N LEU A 134 -1.32 17.97 -1.18
CA LEU A 134 -0.80 19.34 -1.07
C LEU A 134 0.23 19.64 -2.17
N LEU A 135 1.10 18.70 -2.44
CA LEU A 135 2.16 18.85 -3.43
C LEU A 135 1.63 18.85 -4.86
N SER A 136 0.71 17.94 -5.17
CA SER A 136 0.19 17.74 -6.53
C SER A 136 -1.00 18.65 -6.87
N GLY A 137 -1.73 19.13 -5.86
CA GLY A 137 -3.01 19.80 -6.05
C GLY A 137 -4.11 18.91 -6.56
N CYS A 138 -3.93 17.58 -6.48
CA CYS A 138 -4.86 16.59 -6.99
C CYS A 138 -5.53 15.81 -5.86
N GLU A 139 -6.71 15.28 -6.13
CA GLU A 139 -7.29 14.22 -5.31
C GLU A 139 -6.53 12.92 -5.56
N VAL A 140 -6.33 12.14 -4.51
CA VAL A 140 -5.53 10.91 -4.58
C VAL A 140 -6.42 9.67 -4.57
N GLN A 141 -6.17 8.77 -5.49
CA GLN A 141 -6.70 7.41 -5.50
C GLN A 141 -5.55 6.42 -5.27
N VAL A 142 -5.79 5.39 -4.45
CA VAL A 142 -4.75 4.49 -3.98
C VAL A 142 -5.01 3.06 -4.41
N PHE A 143 -3.97 2.43 -4.99
CA PHE A 143 -3.85 1.00 -5.14
C PHE A 143 -2.83 0.47 -4.14
N VAL A 144 -3.05 -0.73 -3.63
CA VAL A 144 -2.08 -1.42 -2.78
C VAL A 144 -1.11 -2.21 -3.66
N SER A 145 0.18 -2.10 -3.37
CA SER A 145 1.21 -2.93 -3.98
C SER A 145 2.25 -3.31 -2.93
N THR A 146 3.10 -4.28 -3.22
CA THR A 146 4.12 -4.67 -2.25
C THR A 146 5.22 -3.61 -2.15
N ALA A 147 5.85 -3.50 -0.98
CA ALA A 147 6.96 -2.57 -0.78
C ALA A 147 8.12 -2.87 -1.73
N SER A 148 8.43 -4.14 -1.97
CA SER A 148 9.48 -4.55 -2.90
C SER A 148 9.19 -4.10 -4.33
N ASP A 149 7.96 -4.27 -4.81
CA ASP A 149 7.55 -3.83 -6.14
C ASP A 149 7.62 -2.32 -6.29
N ILE A 150 7.18 -1.58 -5.27
CA ILE A 150 7.23 -0.12 -5.28
C ILE A 150 8.67 0.38 -5.28
N ARG A 151 9.55 -0.16 -4.43
CA ARG A 151 10.96 0.20 -4.41
C ARG A 151 11.65 -0.14 -5.73
N GLY A 152 11.34 -1.29 -6.31
CA GLY A 152 11.83 -1.68 -7.63
C GLY A 152 11.39 -0.70 -8.72
N ALA A 153 10.15 -0.26 -8.68
CA ALA A 153 9.61 0.72 -9.61
C ALA A 153 10.27 2.11 -9.43
N ILE A 154 10.45 2.55 -8.18
CA ILE A 154 11.15 3.81 -7.88
C ILE A 154 12.57 3.79 -8.46
N LYS A 155 13.30 2.71 -8.24
CA LYS A 155 14.64 2.53 -8.78
C LYS A 155 14.65 2.56 -10.31
N LYS A 156 13.71 1.86 -10.93
CA LYS A 156 13.58 1.77 -12.39
C LYS A 156 13.25 3.11 -13.03
N TYR A 157 12.28 3.84 -12.49
CA TYR A 157 11.73 5.04 -13.12
C TYR A 157 12.42 6.34 -12.70
N TYR A 158 12.85 6.44 -11.46
CA TYR A 158 13.56 7.64 -10.96
C TYR A 158 15.08 7.50 -11.01
N GLY A 159 15.61 6.31 -11.27
CA GLY A 159 17.05 6.06 -11.31
C GLY A 159 17.74 6.18 -9.95
N CYS A 160 17.00 6.03 -8.86
CA CYS A 160 17.55 6.04 -7.51
C CYS A 160 18.24 4.71 -7.19
N GLU A 161 19.42 4.78 -6.62
CA GLU A 161 20.16 3.61 -6.14
C GLU A 161 19.79 3.24 -4.70
#